data_8ea9c0253ef0de5a9238fc2b60f1c1f3
#
_entry.id   8ea9c0253ef0de5a9238fc2b60f1c1f3
#
_cell.length_a   1.000
_cell.length_b   1.000
_cell.length_c   1.000
_cell.angle_alpha   90.00
_cell.angle_beta   90.00
_cell.angle_gamma   90.00
#
_symmetry.space_group_name_H-M   'P 1'
#
loop_
_entity.id
_entity.type
_entity.pdbx_description
1 polymer ?
#
loop_
_entity_poly.entity_id
_entity_poly.type
_entity_poly.pdbx_seq_one_letter_code
_entity_poly.pdbx_strand_id
1 'polypeptide(L)'
;RRRGMHRLRQGVQTGQRHIRSRSRSSACARQSADMHRKRLHGRSYLHALRRHDPDRQDRCGNGAQILRRSVCGAKGAEAAPKFDDVKSGAFYFDAVQWAVENGITNGTGKNTFSPNNVCSRYQIVMFLWRAAGQPEAKAAVSFADVKPGDIFYEAVQWAVERGITKGTSSTSFSPFAPCTRGQIVTFLYRSAGSPKVSGACNFSDVSSGSFCHDAVIWASSEGITNGTSAGRFSPNEGCTRAQVVTFLYRASGGK
;
A
#
# COMPACT_ATOMS: atom_id res chain seq x y z
N ARG A 1 4.43 -72.40 19.87
CA ARG A 1 5.69 -72.85 20.52
C ARG A 1 6.45 -71.59 20.92
N ARG A 2 6.38 -71.31 22.18
CA ARG A 2 7.43 -71.29 23.24
C ARG A 2 8.34 -70.05 23.10
N ARG A 3 8.23 -69.17 24.08
CA ARG A 3 9.00 -68.94 25.30
C ARG A 3 10.33 -68.24 24.99
N GLY A 4 10.81 -67.27 25.70
CA GLY A 4 10.92 -67.08 27.08
C GLY A 4 11.40 -65.67 27.46
N MET A 5 11.00 -65.33 28.60
CA MET A 5 11.45 -64.43 29.63
C MET A 5 12.96 -64.34 29.86
N HIS A 6 13.46 -63.20 30.31
CA HIS A 6 14.24 -62.96 31.55
C HIS A 6 14.62 -61.50 31.61
N ARG A 7 14.14 -60.69 32.52
CA ARG A 7 14.46 -60.30 33.89
C ARG A 7 15.98 -60.03 34.14
N LEU A 8 16.24 -58.85 34.62
CA LEU A 8 16.83 -58.43 35.91
C LEU A 8 17.67 -57.14 35.66
N ARG A 9 17.60 -56.17 36.38
CA ARG A 9 17.73 -55.64 37.74
C ARG A 9 18.68 -54.45 37.75
N GLN A 10 18.20 -53.39 38.30
CA GLN A 10 18.75 -52.50 39.35
C GLN A 10 20.07 -51.75 39.11
N GLY A 11 20.01 -50.45 39.39
CA GLY A 11 21.12 -49.61 39.75
C GLY A 11 20.67 -48.20 40.11
N VAL A 12 20.37 -48.02 41.38
CA VAL A 12 20.14 -46.74 42.06
C VAL A 12 21.47 -46.02 42.19
N GLN A 13 21.55 -44.73 41.92
CA GLN A 13 22.32 -43.80 42.76
C GLN A 13 21.88 -42.35 42.61
N THR A 14 21.61 -41.82 43.75
CA THR A 14 21.37 -40.47 44.22
C THR A 14 22.45 -39.47 43.87
N GLY A 15 22.03 -38.28 43.54
CA GLY A 15 22.92 -37.12 43.43
C GLY A 15 22.13 -35.81 43.55
N GLN A 16 21.83 -35.41 44.78
CA GLN A 16 21.35 -34.06 45.11
C GLN A 16 22.43 -33.03 44.77
N ARG A 17 22.07 -31.98 44.03
CA ARG A 17 22.71 -30.66 44.18
C ARG A 17 21.69 -29.56 44.05
N HIS A 18 21.58 -28.83 45.12
CA HIS A 18 20.95 -27.52 45.28
C HIS A 18 21.36 -26.56 44.16
N ILE A 19 20.40 -25.90 43.56
CA ILE A 19 20.59 -24.55 43.01
C ILE A 19 19.33 -23.73 43.27
N ARG A 20 19.51 -22.81 44.12
CA ARG A 20 18.90 -21.54 44.47
C ARG A 20 17.76 -21.02 43.56
N SER A 21 16.64 -20.75 44.22
CA SER A 21 15.60 -19.80 43.86
C SER A 21 16.17 -18.40 43.57
N ARG A 22 15.95 -17.88 42.38
CA ARG A 22 15.97 -16.43 42.13
C ARG A 22 14.76 -16.02 41.34
N SER A 23 13.87 -15.40 42.08
CA SER A 23 12.95 -14.28 41.75
C SER A 23 12.33 -14.23 40.36
N ARG A 24 11.11 -14.72 40.27
CA ARG A 24 10.07 -14.29 39.35
C ARG A 24 9.49 -12.98 39.87
N SER A 25 9.96 -11.82 39.44
CA SER A 25 9.26 -10.55 39.66
C SER A 25 9.71 -9.40 38.74
N SER A 26 10.11 -9.68 37.50
CA SER A 26 10.41 -8.60 36.54
C SER A 26 9.70 -8.74 35.17
N ALA A 27 8.79 -9.69 35.02
CA ALA A 27 8.05 -9.87 33.75
C ALA A 27 6.69 -9.15 33.72
N CYS A 28 6.11 -8.79 34.87
CA CYS A 28 4.78 -8.18 34.92
C CYS A 28 4.78 -6.64 34.79
N ALA A 29 5.92 -5.99 35.04
CA ALA A 29 6.04 -4.53 34.95
C ALA A 29 6.28 -4.02 33.51
N ARG A 30 6.66 -4.88 32.58
CA ARG A 30 6.92 -4.49 31.17
C ARG A 30 5.70 -4.55 30.26
N GLN A 31 4.66 -5.29 30.64
CA GLN A 31 3.42 -5.37 29.84
C GLN A 31 2.45 -4.21 30.05
N SER A 32 2.53 -3.50 31.17
CA SER A 32 1.64 -2.37 31.45
C SER A 32 2.08 -1.07 30.76
N ALA A 33 3.36 -0.90 30.46
CA ALA A 33 3.88 0.27 29.75
C ALA A 33 3.63 0.22 28.24
N ASP A 34 3.38 -0.96 27.68
CA ASP A 34 3.22 -1.15 26.24
C ASP A 34 1.76 -0.93 25.78
N MET A 35 0.79 -1.04 26.70
CA MET A 35 -0.63 -0.79 26.38
C MET A 35 -1.00 0.69 26.37
N HIS A 36 -0.26 1.55 27.09
CA HIS A 36 -0.52 3.00 27.06
C HIS A 36 0.09 3.69 25.82
N ARG A 37 1.07 3.07 25.19
CA ARG A 37 1.68 3.56 23.95
C ARG A 37 0.86 3.27 22.70
N LYS A 38 -0.06 2.32 22.74
CA LYS A 38 -0.88 1.93 21.57
C LYS A 38 -2.10 2.81 21.31
N ARG A 39 -2.45 3.74 22.22
CA ARG A 39 -3.61 4.65 22.05
C ARG A 39 -3.31 5.97 21.34
N LEU A 40 -2.06 6.29 21.07
CA LEU A 40 -1.65 7.55 20.42
C LEU A 40 -1.19 7.39 18.97
N HIS A 41 -1.29 6.21 18.36
CA HIS A 41 -0.67 5.91 17.08
C HIS A 41 -1.59 5.95 15.85
N GLY A 42 -2.84 6.39 15.99
CA GLY A 42 -3.73 6.63 14.84
C GLY A 42 -3.42 7.90 14.04
N ARG A 43 -2.71 8.86 14.63
CA ARG A 43 -2.32 10.12 13.96
C ARG A 43 -0.85 10.19 13.54
N SER A 44 -0.04 9.22 13.92
CA SER A 44 1.42 9.30 13.79
C SER A 44 2.03 8.50 12.65
N TYR A 45 1.27 7.70 11.91
CA TYR A 45 1.88 6.86 10.88
C TYR A 45 2.43 7.66 9.69
N LEU A 46 1.83 8.81 9.39
CA LEU A 46 2.35 9.73 8.37
C LEU A 46 3.37 10.73 8.95
N HIS A 47 3.36 11.00 10.28
CA HIS A 47 4.31 11.91 10.91
C HIS A 47 5.61 11.22 11.36
N ALA A 48 5.59 9.92 11.63
CA ALA A 48 6.76 9.13 12.05
C ALA A 48 7.81 8.93 10.93
N LEU A 49 7.48 9.26 9.71
CA LEU A 49 8.38 9.15 8.56
C LEU A 49 9.26 10.40 8.33
N ARG A 50 9.25 11.38 9.24
CA ARG A 50 10.11 12.57 9.18
C ARG A 50 11.44 12.43 9.92
N ARG A 51 11.75 11.30 10.55
CA ARG A 51 13.04 11.07 11.19
C ARG A 51 13.78 9.97 10.45
N HIS A 52 14.82 10.38 9.77
CA HIS A 52 15.79 9.54 9.10
C HIS A 52 16.57 8.75 10.18
N ASP A 53 16.43 7.45 10.18
CA ASP A 53 17.31 6.52 10.89
C ASP A 53 17.98 5.65 9.83
N PRO A 54 19.30 5.84 9.57
CA PRO A 54 20.00 5.12 8.52
C PRO A 54 20.28 3.65 8.81
N ASP A 55 20.08 3.17 10.06
CA ASP A 55 20.47 1.81 10.48
C ASP A 55 19.32 0.81 10.60
N ARG A 56 18.13 1.13 10.09
CA ARG A 56 16.99 0.22 10.10
C ARG A 56 16.74 -0.39 8.72
N GLN A 57 17.80 -0.88 8.10
CA GLN A 57 17.70 -1.82 6.98
C GLN A 57 17.50 -3.22 7.56
N ASP A 58 16.49 -3.91 7.00
CA ASP A 58 16.25 -5.33 7.16
C ASP A 58 15.55 -5.82 8.43
N ARG A 59 14.24 -5.60 8.48
CA ARG A 59 13.25 -6.63 8.87
C ARG A 59 11.84 -6.03 8.86
N CYS A 60 10.97 -6.54 8.03
CA CYS A 60 9.62 -6.08 7.69
C CYS A 60 9.62 -5.03 6.58
N GLY A 61 9.98 -5.45 5.42
CA GLY A 61 9.65 -4.74 4.20
C GLY A 61 8.16 -4.54 4.13
N ASN A 62 7.69 -3.23 4.04
CA ASN A 62 6.60 -3.22 3.24
C ASN A 62 5.73 -2.01 3.23
N GLY A 63 5.05 -1.86 2.21
CA GLY A 63 3.85 -1.11 1.93
C GLY A 63 3.90 0.42 2.14
N ALA A 64 4.23 0.87 3.32
CA ALA A 64 4.22 2.29 3.68
C ALA A 64 5.42 3.10 3.12
N GLN A 65 6.50 2.42 2.71
CA GLN A 65 7.69 3.08 2.14
C GLN A 65 7.60 3.31 0.63
N ILE A 66 6.67 2.66 -0.06
CA ILE A 66 6.56 2.68 -1.51
C ILE A 66 6.27 4.10 -2.03
N LEU A 67 5.42 4.86 -1.35
CA LEU A 67 5.00 6.19 -1.80
C LEU A 67 5.91 7.34 -1.30
N ARG A 68 6.93 7.08 -0.47
CA ARG A 68 7.73 8.12 0.18
C ARG A 68 9.14 8.34 -0.35
N ARG A 69 9.62 7.49 -1.25
CA ARG A 69 11.00 7.58 -1.76
C ARG A 69 11.21 8.71 -2.77
N SER A 70 10.14 9.35 -3.23
CA SER A 70 10.18 10.40 -4.26
C SER A 70 10.46 11.83 -3.77
N VAL A 71 10.73 12.06 -2.47
CA VAL A 71 10.86 13.44 -1.97
C VAL A 71 12.31 13.88 -1.70
N CYS A 72 13.30 13.03 -1.94
CA CYS A 72 14.70 13.38 -1.74
C CYS A 72 15.50 13.28 -3.04
N GLY A 73 15.55 14.36 -3.77
CA GLY A 73 16.45 14.51 -4.92
C GLY A 73 15.90 15.44 -5.99
N ALA A 74 15.66 16.70 -5.65
CA ALA A 74 15.48 17.74 -6.65
C ALA A 74 16.78 17.89 -7.44
N LYS A 75 16.91 17.17 -8.56
CA LYS A 75 17.75 17.62 -9.67
C LYS A 75 17.12 18.90 -10.18
N GLY A 76 17.94 19.92 -10.38
CA GLY A 76 17.62 21.28 -10.75
C GLY A 76 16.32 21.44 -11.53
N ALA A 77 15.43 22.23 -10.98
CA ALA A 77 14.08 22.46 -11.48
C ALA A 77 14.12 23.01 -12.90
N GLU A 78 14.10 22.12 -13.88
CA GLU A 78 13.51 22.44 -15.17
C GLU A 78 12.00 22.60 -14.89
N ALA A 79 11.44 23.76 -15.26
CA ALA A 79 10.04 24.06 -14.96
C ALA A 79 9.18 22.90 -15.42
N ALA A 80 8.35 22.37 -14.51
CA ALA A 80 7.47 21.25 -14.83
C ALA A 80 6.70 21.52 -16.12
N PRO A 81 6.55 20.55 -17.03
CA PRO A 81 5.94 20.78 -18.33
C PRO A 81 4.54 21.35 -18.16
N LYS A 82 4.30 22.48 -18.80
CA LYS A 82 3.03 23.19 -18.76
C LYS A 82 2.07 22.51 -19.73
N PHE A 83 1.10 21.79 -19.18
CA PHE A 83 0.02 21.22 -19.99
C PHE A 83 -1.04 22.30 -20.27
N ASP A 84 -1.44 22.42 -21.51
CA ASP A 84 -2.43 23.41 -21.94
C ASP A 84 -3.82 23.14 -21.36
N ASP A 85 -4.10 21.89 -21.03
CA ASP A 85 -5.36 21.41 -20.45
C ASP A 85 -5.35 21.29 -18.91
N VAL A 86 -4.30 21.81 -18.24
CA VAL A 86 -4.19 21.86 -16.77
C VAL A 86 -4.15 23.31 -16.32
N LYS A 87 -5.29 23.79 -15.84
CA LYS A 87 -5.44 25.17 -15.37
C LYS A 87 -4.89 25.34 -13.95
N SER A 88 -4.25 26.47 -13.67
CA SER A 88 -3.62 26.77 -12.37
C SER A 88 -4.59 26.80 -11.17
N GLY A 89 -5.89 26.96 -11.38
CA GLY A 89 -6.90 26.88 -10.31
C GLY A 89 -7.61 25.55 -10.18
N ALA A 90 -7.19 24.53 -10.95
CA ALA A 90 -7.82 23.22 -10.88
C ALA A 90 -7.40 22.47 -9.60
N PHE A 91 -8.33 21.73 -8.99
CA PHE A 91 -8.08 20.96 -7.74
C PHE A 91 -6.94 19.92 -7.85
N TYR A 92 -6.59 19.58 -9.08
CA TYR A 92 -5.55 18.60 -9.41
C TYR A 92 -4.24 19.26 -9.89
N PHE A 93 -4.15 20.58 -9.91
CA PHE A 93 -3.00 21.29 -10.48
C PHE A 93 -1.69 20.86 -9.80
N ASP A 94 -1.60 20.99 -8.47
CA ASP A 94 -0.41 20.63 -7.71
C ASP A 94 -0.10 19.13 -7.79
N ALA A 95 -1.13 18.30 -7.83
CA ALA A 95 -0.98 16.86 -7.99
C ALA A 95 -0.40 16.47 -9.36
N VAL A 96 -0.76 17.17 -10.43
CA VAL A 96 -0.20 16.98 -11.77
C VAL A 96 1.25 17.42 -11.80
N GLN A 97 1.59 18.58 -11.25
CA GLN A 97 2.97 19.06 -11.17
C GLN A 97 3.85 18.04 -10.41
N TRP A 98 3.39 17.64 -9.22
CA TRP A 98 4.05 16.61 -8.43
C TRP A 98 4.25 15.30 -9.21
N ALA A 99 3.23 14.84 -9.92
CA ALA A 99 3.31 13.57 -10.66
C ALA A 99 4.32 13.63 -11.81
N VAL A 100 4.47 14.79 -12.43
CA VAL A 100 5.48 15.02 -13.48
C VAL A 100 6.88 15.11 -12.89
N GLU A 101 7.07 15.92 -11.84
CA GLU A 101 8.37 16.08 -11.16
C GLU A 101 8.91 14.76 -10.61
N ASN A 102 8.02 13.87 -10.19
CA ASN A 102 8.38 12.54 -9.70
C ASN A 102 8.38 11.44 -10.79
N GLY A 103 8.30 11.82 -12.07
CA GLY A 103 8.36 10.87 -13.18
C GLY A 103 7.20 9.86 -13.24
N ILE A 104 6.09 10.14 -12.54
CA ILE A 104 4.92 9.27 -12.51
C ILE A 104 4.18 9.32 -13.85
N THR A 105 4.13 10.51 -14.46
CA THR A 105 3.51 10.71 -15.77
C THR A 105 4.22 11.81 -16.57
N ASN A 106 4.21 11.66 -17.90
CA ASN A 106 4.66 12.69 -18.84
C ASN A 106 3.48 13.26 -19.66
N GLY A 107 2.24 13.03 -19.20
CA GLY A 107 1.04 13.40 -19.94
C GLY A 107 0.57 12.33 -20.90
N THR A 108 -0.29 12.72 -21.83
CA THR A 108 -0.82 11.87 -22.91
C THR A 108 -0.33 12.34 -24.29
N GLY A 109 0.24 13.52 -24.34
CA GLY A 109 0.84 14.14 -25.52
C GLY A 109 1.87 15.18 -25.10
N LYS A 110 2.47 15.88 -26.07
CA LYS A 110 3.54 16.85 -25.82
C LYS A 110 3.16 17.92 -24.79
N ASN A 111 1.93 18.46 -24.90
CA ASN A 111 1.42 19.50 -24.01
C ASN A 111 0.05 19.12 -23.41
N THR A 112 -0.27 17.84 -23.31
CA THR A 112 -1.62 17.39 -22.94
C THR A 112 -1.53 16.38 -21.81
N PHE A 113 -2.26 16.61 -20.74
CA PHE A 113 -2.39 15.70 -19.60
C PHE A 113 -3.65 14.82 -19.69
N SER A 114 -4.71 15.32 -20.31
CA SER A 114 -6.04 14.70 -20.41
C SER A 114 -6.69 14.44 -19.03
N PRO A 115 -6.92 15.46 -18.21
CA PRO A 115 -7.35 15.30 -16.82
C PRO A 115 -8.67 14.54 -16.66
N ASN A 116 -9.59 14.69 -17.62
CA ASN A 116 -10.93 14.11 -17.57
C ASN A 116 -11.02 12.68 -18.15
N ASN A 117 -9.96 12.19 -18.78
CA ASN A 117 -9.96 10.83 -19.32
C ASN A 117 -9.94 9.81 -18.18
N VAL A 118 -10.80 8.81 -18.28
CA VAL A 118 -10.81 7.68 -17.35
C VAL A 118 -9.55 6.84 -17.56
N CYS A 119 -8.86 6.52 -16.47
CA CYS A 119 -7.69 5.66 -16.51
C CYS A 119 -8.10 4.19 -16.70
N SER A 120 -7.34 3.49 -17.54
CA SER A 120 -7.38 2.04 -17.58
C SER A 120 -6.61 1.43 -16.40
N ARG A 121 -6.86 0.15 -16.13
CA ARG A 121 -6.24 -0.56 -15.00
C ARG A 121 -4.72 -0.61 -15.10
N TYR A 122 -4.17 -0.83 -16.31
CA TYR A 122 -2.71 -0.82 -16.48
C TYR A 122 -2.10 0.55 -16.19
N GLN A 123 -2.76 1.64 -16.59
CA GLN A 123 -2.24 3.00 -16.33
C GLN A 123 -2.12 3.27 -14.83
N ILE A 124 -3.09 2.83 -14.04
CA ILE A 124 -3.05 3.02 -12.59
C ILE A 124 -1.93 2.21 -11.95
N VAL A 125 -1.78 0.95 -12.34
CA VAL A 125 -0.68 0.11 -11.82
C VAL A 125 0.68 0.68 -12.23
N MET A 126 0.82 1.21 -13.44
CA MET A 126 2.03 1.92 -13.87
C MET A 126 2.30 3.18 -13.04
N PHE A 127 1.27 3.97 -12.72
CA PHE A 127 1.45 5.16 -11.87
C PHE A 127 1.91 4.76 -10.46
N LEU A 128 1.32 3.73 -9.88
CA LEU A 128 1.73 3.19 -8.59
C LEU A 128 3.18 2.67 -8.61
N TRP A 129 3.53 1.90 -9.63
CA TRP A 129 4.87 1.35 -9.79
C TRP A 129 5.94 2.43 -9.98
N ARG A 130 5.64 3.45 -10.79
CA ARG A 130 6.51 4.63 -10.96
C ARG A 130 6.63 5.43 -9.67
N ALA A 131 5.53 5.67 -8.96
CA ALA A 131 5.56 6.33 -7.66
C ALA A 131 6.37 5.55 -6.61
N ALA A 132 6.46 4.23 -6.77
CA ALA A 132 7.31 3.37 -5.95
C ALA A 132 8.80 3.38 -6.34
N GLY A 133 9.18 4.11 -7.40
CA GLY A 133 10.54 4.14 -7.94
C GLY A 133 10.88 2.98 -8.87
N GLN A 134 9.88 2.39 -9.48
CA GLN A 134 10.01 1.32 -10.49
C GLN A 134 10.82 0.12 -9.98
N PRO A 135 10.47 -0.46 -8.82
CA PRO A 135 11.22 -1.58 -8.29
C PRO A 135 11.13 -2.80 -9.20
N GLU A 136 12.21 -3.54 -9.31
CA GLU A 136 12.21 -4.84 -9.97
C GLU A 136 11.25 -5.80 -9.27
N ALA A 137 10.64 -6.67 -10.04
CA ALA A 137 9.77 -7.74 -9.56
C ALA A 137 10.08 -9.03 -10.30
N LYS A 138 9.93 -10.15 -9.61
CA LYS A 138 10.27 -11.48 -10.14
C LYS A 138 9.07 -12.43 -10.12
N ALA A 139 7.92 -11.99 -9.61
CA ALA A 139 6.73 -12.82 -9.57
C ALA A 139 6.31 -13.25 -10.97
N ALA A 140 5.95 -14.51 -11.14
CA ALA A 140 5.35 -14.96 -12.39
C ALA A 140 3.98 -14.30 -12.56
N VAL A 141 3.70 -13.75 -13.75
CA VAL A 141 2.39 -13.24 -14.12
C VAL A 141 1.62 -14.37 -14.81
N SER A 142 0.52 -14.80 -14.18
CA SER A 142 -0.33 -15.89 -14.70
C SER A 142 -1.51 -15.40 -15.54
N PHE A 143 -1.60 -14.09 -15.80
CA PHE A 143 -2.69 -13.51 -16.58
C PHE A 143 -2.44 -13.69 -18.08
N ALA A 144 -3.39 -14.32 -18.76
CA ALA A 144 -3.31 -14.58 -20.19
C ALA A 144 -3.29 -13.30 -21.06
N ASP A 145 -3.81 -12.20 -20.51
CA ASP A 145 -3.92 -10.89 -21.14
C ASP A 145 -2.77 -9.93 -20.75
N VAL A 146 -1.70 -10.45 -20.13
CA VAL A 146 -0.47 -9.70 -19.80
C VAL A 146 0.73 -10.53 -20.27
N LYS A 147 1.45 -10.02 -21.26
CA LYS A 147 2.55 -10.75 -21.90
C LYS A 147 3.89 -10.06 -21.67
N PRO A 148 4.99 -10.82 -21.62
CA PRO A 148 6.32 -10.24 -21.70
C PRO A 148 6.42 -9.34 -22.95
N GLY A 149 6.91 -8.11 -22.77
CA GLY A 149 6.97 -7.10 -23.81
C GLY A 149 5.84 -6.05 -23.79
N ASP A 150 4.76 -6.30 -23.05
CA ASP A 150 3.78 -5.25 -22.78
C ASP A 150 4.43 -4.13 -21.95
N ILE A 151 4.15 -2.87 -22.28
CA ILE A 151 4.71 -1.70 -21.57
C ILE A 151 4.40 -1.67 -20.07
N PHE A 152 3.40 -2.42 -19.65
CA PHE A 152 2.93 -2.52 -18.27
C PHE A 152 3.30 -3.86 -17.59
N TYR A 153 4.03 -4.74 -18.29
CA TYR A 153 4.33 -6.09 -17.78
C TYR A 153 5.02 -6.05 -16.41
N GLU A 154 6.11 -5.32 -16.28
CA GLU A 154 6.89 -5.19 -15.05
C GLU A 154 6.06 -4.55 -13.91
N ALA A 155 5.26 -3.56 -14.25
CA ALA A 155 4.38 -2.93 -13.28
C ALA A 155 3.30 -3.89 -12.74
N VAL A 156 2.75 -4.75 -13.62
CA VAL A 156 1.78 -5.78 -13.21
C VAL A 156 2.46 -6.88 -12.39
N GLN A 157 3.67 -7.32 -12.79
CA GLN A 157 4.48 -8.26 -12.01
C GLN A 157 4.68 -7.75 -10.58
N TRP A 158 5.14 -6.51 -10.45
CA TRP A 158 5.33 -5.87 -9.17
C TRP A 158 4.02 -5.79 -8.35
N ALA A 159 2.92 -5.42 -8.99
CA ALA A 159 1.64 -5.30 -8.30
C ALA A 159 1.10 -6.67 -7.83
N VAL A 160 1.37 -7.75 -8.55
CA VAL A 160 1.06 -9.13 -8.15
C VAL A 160 1.94 -9.53 -6.96
N GLU A 161 3.26 -9.34 -7.06
CA GLU A 161 4.22 -9.70 -6.01
C GLU A 161 3.92 -8.99 -4.69
N ARG A 162 3.50 -7.74 -4.77
CA ARG A 162 3.11 -6.92 -3.60
C ARG A 162 1.68 -7.15 -3.13
N GLY A 163 0.93 -8.04 -3.77
CA GLY A 163 -0.46 -8.30 -3.42
C GLY A 163 -1.41 -7.12 -3.70
N ILE A 164 -0.97 -6.12 -4.47
CA ILE A 164 -1.78 -4.94 -4.84
C ILE A 164 -2.94 -5.35 -5.74
N THR A 165 -2.67 -6.24 -6.69
CA THR A 165 -3.70 -6.80 -7.56
C THR A 165 -3.73 -8.32 -7.52
N LYS A 166 -4.93 -8.88 -7.69
CA LYS A 166 -5.16 -10.31 -7.92
C LYS A 166 -5.79 -10.58 -9.29
N GLY A 167 -5.80 -9.56 -10.17
CA GLY A 167 -6.52 -9.62 -11.43
C GLY A 167 -8.00 -9.26 -11.29
N THR A 168 -8.73 -9.45 -12.39
CA THR A 168 -10.20 -9.43 -12.43
C THR A 168 -10.76 -10.84 -12.35
N SER A 169 -9.92 -11.83 -12.68
CA SER A 169 -10.12 -13.26 -12.45
C SER A 169 -8.78 -13.92 -12.15
N SER A 170 -8.76 -15.23 -11.93
CA SER A 170 -7.52 -16.01 -11.76
C SER A 170 -6.59 -15.97 -12.98
N THR A 171 -7.13 -15.71 -14.17
CA THR A 171 -6.39 -15.76 -15.45
C THR A 171 -6.40 -14.44 -16.20
N SER A 172 -7.04 -13.38 -15.70
CA SER A 172 -7.16 -12.10 -16.38
C SER A 172 -6.87 -10.91 -15.47
N PHE A 173 -6.08 -9.97 -15.95
CA PHE A 173 -5.85 -8.67 -15.33
C PHE A 173 -6.79 -7.60 -15.86
N SER A 174 -7.26 -7.73 -17.10
CA SER A 174 -8.06 -6.75 -17.85
C SER A 174 -7.37 -5.39 -17.97
N PRO A 175 -6.18 -5.30 -18.59
CA PRO A 175 -5.33 -4.11 -18.56
C PRO A 175 -6.00 -2.87 -19.12
N PHE A 176 -6.80 -3.01 -20.16
CA PHE A 176 -7.46 -1.89 -20.87
C PHE A 176 -8.84 -1.55 -20.32
N ALA A 177 -9.37 -2.34 -19.38
CA ALA A 177 -10.65 -2.02 -18.76
C ALA A 177 -10.57 -0.70 -17.97
N PRO A 178 -11.61 0.13 -17.98
CA PRO A 178 -11.71 1.30 -17.11
C PRO A 178 -11.52 0.91 -15.65
N CYS A 179 -10.72 1.66 -14.93
CA CYS A 179 -10.55 1.44 -13.49
C CYS A 179 -11.52 2.32 -12.71
N THR A 180 -12.25 1.71 -11.79
CA THR A 180 -13.21 2.44 -10.97
C THR A 180 -12.54 3.10 -9.77
N ARG A 181 -13.24 4.06 -9.16
CA ARG A 181 -12.79 4.74 -7.94
C ARG A 181 -12.58 3.77 -6.78
N GLY A 182 -13.47 2.79 -6.62
CA GLY A 182 -13.31 1.71 -5.63
C GLY A 182 -12.05 0.87 -5.86
N GLN A 183 -11.72 0.60 -7.12
CA GLN A 183 -10.54 -0.19 -7.46
C GLN A 183 -9.23 0.57 -7.17
N ILE A 184 -9.16 1.87 -7.53
CA ILE A 184 -7.92 2.64 -7.25
C ILE A 184 -7.66 2.80 -5.75
N VAL A 185 -8.66 3.12 -4.94
CA VAL A 185 -8.42 3.22 -3.49
C VAL A 185 -8.06 1.85 -2.88
N THR A 186 -8.58 0.75 -3.44
CA THR A 186 -8.18 -0.59 -3.03
C THR A 186 -6.72 -0.88 -3.39
N PHE A 187 -6.25 -0.46 -4.56
CA PHE A 187 -4.84 -0.58 -4.93
C PHE A 187 -3.94 0.24 -4.02
N LEU A 188 -4.31 1.47 -3.71
CA LEU A 188 -3.59 2.34 -2.78
C LEU A 188 -3.55 1.74 -1.36
N TYR A 189 -4.68 1.28 -0.86
CA TYR A 189 -4.81 0.64 0.45
C TYR A 189 -3.90 -0.60 0.57
N ARG A 190 -3.91 -1.46 -0.46
CA ARG A 190 -3.04 -2.63 -0.51
C ARG A 190 -1.56 -2.26 -0.65
N SER A 191 -1.23 -1.24 -1.44
CA SER A 191 0.13 -0.73 -1.54
C SER A 191 0.66 -0.15 -0.22
N ALA A 192 -0.24 0.33 0.64
CA ALA A 192 0.07 0.76 2.00
C ALA A 192 0.15 -0.41 3.01
N GLY A 193 0.01 -1.67 2.55
CA GLY A 193 0.08 -2.85 3.40
C GLY A 193 -1.23 -3.22 4.09
N SER A 194 -2.36 -2.72 3.59
CA SER A 194 -3.70 -2.99 4.13
C SER A 194 -3.80 -2.72 5.64
N PRO A 195 -3.50 -1.51 6.11
CA PRO A 195 -3.51 -1.19 7.53
C PRO A 195 -4.90 -1.46 8.13
N LYS A 196 -4.94 -1.85 9.40
CA LYS A 196 -6.21 -2.03 10.10
C LYS A 196 -6.98 -0.72 10.12
N VAL A 197 -8.23 -0.78 9.70
CA VAL A 197 -9.15 0.34 9.75
C VAL A 197 -10.08 0.23 10.96
N SER A 198 -10.54 1.36 11.46
CA SER A 198 -11.52 1.47 12.54
C SER A 198 -12.47 2.62 12.23
N GLY A 199 -13.70 2.49 12.65
CA GLY A 199 -14.75 3.49 12.42
C GLY A 199 -15.76 3.06 11.35
N ALA A 200 -16.82 3.86 11.22
CA ALA A 200 -17.86 3.64 10.22
C ALA A 200 -17.48 4.27 8.88
N CYS A 201 -17.97 3.68 7.79
CA CYS A 201 -17.90 4.31 6.48
C CYS A 201 -18.90 5.47 6.41
N ASN A 202 -18.39 6.67 6.10
CA ASN A 202 -19.22 7.88 6.02
C ASN A 202 -19.93 8.04 4.66
N PHE A 203 -19.83 7.03 3.78
CA PHE A 203 -20.42 7.06 2.44
C PHE A 203 -21.54 6.03 2.33
N SER A 204 -22.76 6.48 2.07
CA SER A 204 -23.96 5.66 2.01
C SER A 204 -23.98 4.67 0.84
N ASP A 205 -23.19 4.93 -0.19
CA ASP A 205 -23.06 4.09 -1.39
C ASP A 205 -21.91 3.07 -1.31
N VAL A 206 -21.31 2.90 -0.12
CA VAL A 206 -20.28 1.89 0.15
C VAL A 206 -20.76 0.97 1.27
N SER A 207 -21.32 -0.18 0.91
CA SER A 207 -21.80 -1.15 1.89
C SER A 207 -20.64 -1.87 2.61
N SER A 208 -20.90 -2.38 3.81
CA SER A 208 -19.91 -3.12 4.62
C SER A 208 -19.39 -4.41 3.94
N GLY A 209 -20.17 -4.99 3.03
CA GLY A 209 -19.73 -6.14 2.23
C GLY A 209 -19.01 -5.77 0.93
N SER A 210 -18.79 -4.48 0.65
CA SER A 210 -18.12 -4.06 -0.57
C SER A 210 -16.62 -4.41 -0.51
N PHE A 211 -16.06 -4.85 -1.65
CA PHE A 211 -14.62 -5.15 -1.78
C PHE A 211 -13.71 -3.96 -1.46
N CYS A 212 -14.21 -2.74 -1.56
CA CYS A 212 -13.46 -1.51 -1.30
C CYS A 212 -13.82 -0.85 0.04
N HIS A 213 -14.67 -1.46 0.88
CA HIS A 213 -15.15 -0.86 2.12
C HIS A 213 -14.00 -0.36 3.01
N ASP A 214 -13.10 -1.25 3.41
CA ASP A 214 -11.97 -0.90 4.28
C ASP A 214 -11.01 0.09 3.62
N ALA A 215 -10.80 -0.06 2.31
CA ALA A 215 -9.97 0.86 1.54
C ALA A 215 -10.56 2.27 1.49
N VAL A 216 -11.89 2.42 1.41
CA VAL A 216 -12.58 3.71 1.42
C VAL A 216 -12.52 4.35 2.81
N ILE A 217 -12.74 3.58 3.89
CA ILE A 217 -12.57 4.09 5.27
C ILE A 217 -11.14 4.61 5.44
N TRP A 218 -10.14 3.81 5.07
CA TRP A 218 -8.74 4.20 5.15
C TRP A 218 -8.45 5.46 4.33
N ALA A 219 -8.87 5.50 3.07
CA ALA A 219 -8.61 6.64 2.20
C ALA A 219 -9.28 7.93 2.70
N SER A 220 -10.44 7.82 3.34
CA SER A 220 -11.12 8.94 3.96
C SER A 220 -10.40 9.41 5.24
N SER A 221 -9.99 8.49 6.11
CA SER A 221 -9.27 8.82 7.37
C SER A 221 -7.90 9.43 7.12
N GLU A 222 -7.23 9.04 6.04
CA GLU A 222 -5.93 9.60 5.61
C GLU A 222 -6.07 10.90 4.79
N GLY A 223 -7.29 11.39 4.55
CA GLY A 223 -7.54 12.58 3.75
C GLY A 223 -7.26 12.42 2.26
N ILE A 224 -7.12 11.18 1.77
CA ILE A 224 -6.88 10.89 0.35
C ILE A 224 -8.14 11.22 -0.46
N THR A 225 -9.32 10.98 0.10
CA THR A 225 -10.60 11.28 -0.54
C THR A 225 -11.60 11.90 0.42
N ASN A 226 -12.43 12.82 -0.12
CA ASN A 226 -13.61 13.37 0.54
C ASN A 226 -14.91 12.91 -0.13
N GLY A 227 -14.83 11.91 -1.04
CA GLY A 227 -15.97 11.48 -1.84
C GLY A 227 -16.13 12.30 -3.14
N THR A 228 -17.28 12.12 -3.78
CA THR A 228 -17.70 12.88 -4.97
C THR A 228 -18.70 13.96 -4.61
N SER A 229 -19.45 13.75 -3.53
CA SER A 229 -20.36 14.70 -2.90
C SER A 229 -20.57 14.31 -1.42
N ALA A 230 -21.34 15.11 -0.69
CA ALA A 230 -21.67 14.80 0.69
C ALA A 230 -22.29 13.40 0.84
N GLY A 231 -21.63 12.54 1.61
CA GLY A 231 -22.06 11.17 1.87
C GLY A 231 -21.98 10.18 0.68
N ARG A 232 -21.32 10.55 -0.43
CA ARG A 232 -21.13 9.65 -1.59
C ARG A 232 -19.67 9.53 -2.01
N PHE A 233 -19.24 8.30 -2.23
CA PHE A 233 -17.90 7.97 -2.73
C PHE A 233 -17.90 7.64 -4.23
N SER A 234 -18.99 7.12 -4.77
CA SER A 234 -19.17 6.65 -6.14
C SER A 234 -18.17 5.55 -6.53
N PRO A 235 -18.17 4.40 -5.83
CA PRO A 235 -17.14 3.37 -5.97
C PRO A 235 -17.08 2.74 -7.37
N ASN A 236 -18.20 2.73 -8.10
CA ASN A 236 -18.32 2.11 -9.42
C ASN A 236 -18.06 3.09 -10.58
N GLU A 237 -17.94 4.37 -10.31
CA GLU A 237 -17.60 5.35 -11.34
C GLU A 237 -16.15 5.22 -11.79
N GLY A 238 -15.91 5.45 -13.09
CA GLY A 238 -14.56 5.48 -13.65
C GLY A 238 -13.72 6.58 -13.01
N CYS A 239 -12.49 6.24 -12.63
CA CYS A 239 -11.59 7.22 -12.03
C CYS A 239 -10.83 7.98 -13.11
N THR A 240 -10.95 9.31 -13.13
CA THR A 240 -10.26 10.14 -14.11
C THR A 240 -8.77 10.28 -13.77
N ARG A 241 -7.95 10.65 -14.76
CA ARG A 241 -6.52 10.87 -14.59
C ARG A 241 -6.22 11.92 -13.53
N ALA A 242 -7.00 13.00 -13.51
CA ALA A 242 -6.91 14.03 -12.48
C ALA A 242 -7.16 13.46 -11.08
N GLN A 243 -8.19 12.65 -10.92
CA GLN A 243 -8.50 12.00 -9.63
C GLN A 243 -7.42 11.02 -9.21
N VAL A 244 -6.88 10.24 -10.15
CA VAL A 244 -5.81 9.26 -9.85
C VAL A 244 -4.56 9.95 -9.31
N VAL A 245 -4.05 10.98 -10.00
CA VAL A 245 -2.86 11.69 -9.52
C VAL A 245 -3.11 12.44 -8.22
N THR A 246 -4.34 12.95 -8.00
CA THR A 246 -4.72 13.58 -6.73
C THR A 246 -4.72 12.57 -5.59
N PHE A 247 -5.24 11.37 -5.80
CA PHE A 247 -5.19 10.31 -4.78
C PHE A 247 -3.74 9.90 -4.45
N LEU A 248 -2.90 9.74 -5.47
CA LEU A 248 -1.49 9.44 -5.29
C LEU A 248 -0.75 10.56 -4.55
N TYR A 249 -0.97 11.80 -4.95
CA TYR A 249 -0.38 12.98 -4.33
C TYR A 249 -0.73 13.06 -2.83
N ARG A 250 -2.01 12.94 -2.51
CA ARG A 250 -2.48 12.96 -1.12
C ARG A 250 -1.96 11.76 -0.32
N ALA A 251 -1.93 10.57 -0.91
CA ALA A 251 -1.35 9.38 -0.28
C ALA A 251 0.16 9.53 -0.02
N SER A 252 0.87 10.38 -0.77
CA SER A 252 2.27 10.71 -0.53
C SER A 252 2.49 11.83 0.51
N GLY A 253 1.42 12.42 1.04
CA GLY A 253 1.43 13.49 2.04
C GLY A 253 1.25 14.89 1.45
N GLY A 254 0.92 15.00 0.19
CA GLY A 254 0.47 16.25 -0.44
C GLY A 254 -0.89 16.73 0.07
N LYS A 255 -1.15 18.03 0.01
CA LYS A 255 -2.38 18.65 0.49
C LYS A 255 -3.10 19.35 -0.64
#